data_eca6376b2675ef3d821bc225c90e8e5c
#
_entry.id   eca6376b2675ef3d821bc225c90e8e5c
#
_cell.length_a   1.000
_cell.length_b   1.000
_cell.length_c   1.000
_cell.angle_alpha   90.00
_cell.angle_beta   90.00
_cell.angle_gamma   90.00
#
_symmetry.space_group_name_H-M   'P 1'
#
loop_
_entity.id
_entity.type
_entity.pdbx_description
1 polymer ?
#
loop_
_entity_poly.entity_id
_entity_poly.type
_entity_poly.pdbx_seq_one_letter_code
_entity_poly.pdbx_strand_id
1 'polypeptide(L)'
;MKLDLKSFETYKNSSISLIKEKLIEFYGQERFKKLTLAQIKENIKALNAYPGIEDMKEVEHNDVHIIDENVNTSKAEEAILNGNVLWEHAAAGEATRLGLGTKYLLDLSKFNFSKIREVLINEAVKEGKSEEEINKIKEIKDRQLKEECECEPSDLIPLSLGLRHMLQLIYDIRKLAERNGKYADKVIKKQKMFIILNESTCDEISKELAANNFLGLNPENVLFMEQKSFHGITLRKGELFYDEMDSDGNEKNNKRLHNHGQMVMQKLHNDSIFRILDGERKYLKREEFLKFLEPFKDMISYNIEDLSYLTSSIDLQSLATALELGEERYDMVMEVVGQNPKKPQKGASLFFDPRIKKNVMVESFRLFNLKNEDLKLMNKNFNHYPNTLNSIKKLFEEGLPLGFEVKEAADGKEYIYLCPVQGDINFLVNTAFVTRKELKPIYNWKTGAQTTQTVKAMHDQDKQEGFKELTKKFGL
;
A
#
# COMPACT_ATOMS: atom_id res chain seq x y z
N MET A 1 -4.29 -0.39 27.15
CA MET A 1 -3.73 -1.68 26.62
C MET A 1 -3.09 -1.43 25.26
N LYS A 2 -2.19 -2.29 24.76
CA LYS A 2 -1.61 -2.19 23.41
C LYS A 2 -1.77 -3.50 22.64
N LEU A 3 -1.60 -3.47 21.31
CA LEU A 3 -1.63 -4.66 20.48
C LEU A 3 -0.47 -5.61 20.80
N ASP A 4 -0.77 -6.90 20.95
CA ASP A 4 0.27 -7.92 21.03
C ASP A 4 0.53 -8.51 19.64
N LEU A 5 1.68 -8.15 19.07
CA LEU A 5 2.08 -8.49 17.71
C LEU A 5 2.94 -9.75 17.62
N LYS A 6 2.96 -10.61 18.65
CA LYS A 6 3.81 -11.81 18.64
C LYS A 6 3.32 -12.89 17.67
N SER A 7 2.01 -13.02 17.56
CA SER A 7 1.37 -14.00 16.69
C SER A 7 0.02 -13.49 16.19
N PHE A 8 -0.54 -14.17 15.20
CA PHE A 8 -1.89 -13.90 14.70
C PHE A 8 -2.93 -14.01 15.83
N GLU A 9 -2.81 -15.00 16.70
CA GLU A 9 -3.78 -15.24 17.79
C GLU A 9 -3.67 -14.18 18.90
N THR A 10 -2.45 -13.79 19.30
CA THR A 10 -2.27 -12.72 20.29
C THR A 10 -2.74 -11.37 19.76
N TYR A 11 -2.57 -11.13 18.45
CA TYR A 11 -3.12 -9.95 17.80
C TYR A 11 -4.65 -9.93 17.84
N LYS A 12 -5.34 -11.05 17.52
CA LYS A 12 -6.81 -11.17 17.61
C LYS A 12 -7.30 -10.83 19.03
N ASN A 13 -6.73 -11.47 20.04
CA ASN A 13 -7.15 -11.29 21.42
C ASN A 13 -6.93 -9.87 21.92
N SER A 14 -5.78 -9.27 21.65
CA SER A 14 -5.48 -7.90 22.05
C SER A 14 -6.35 -6.87 21.31
N SER A 15 -6.69 -7.10 20.04
CA SER A 15 -7.56 -6.23 19.27
C SER A 15 -9.01 -6.19 19.80
N ILE A 16 -9.57 -7.33 20.19
CA ILE A 16 -10.88 -7.39 20.87
C ILE A 16 -10.88 -6.55 22.16
N SER A 17 -9.83 -6.70 22.96
CA SER A 17 -9.70 -5.96 24.22
C SER A 17 -9.63 -4.45 23.99
N LEU A 18 -8.85 -4.00 23.00
CA LEU A 18 -8.71 -2.59 22.64
C LEU A 18 -10.00 -1.98 22.08
N ILE A 19 -10.72 -2.71 21.21
CA ILE A 19 -12.04 -2.26 20.73
C ILE A 19 -12.99 -2.10 21.91
N LYS A 20 -13.01 -3.08 22.81
CA LYS A 20 -13.87 -3.05 24.01
C LYS A 20 -13.56 -1.83 24.88
N GLU A 21 -12.29 -1.57 25.17
CA GLU A 21 -11.86 -0.37 25.93
C GLU A 21 -12.36 0.91 25.27
N LYS A 22 -12.12 1.06 23.96
CA LYS A 22 -12.51 2.23 23.20
C LYS A 22 -14.03 2.46 23.17
N LEU A 23 -14.81 1.38 23.03
CA LEU A 23 -16.29 1.46 23.08
C LEU A 23 -16.78 1.82 24.49
N ILE A 24 -16.16 1.26 25.54
CA ILE A 24 -16.51 1.61 26.94
C ILE A 24 -16.14 3.06 27.24
N GLU A 25 -14.99 3.54 26.79
CA GLU A 25 -14.58 4.94 26.95
C GLU A 25 -15.58 5.89 26.28
N PHE A 26 -16.04 5.56 25.07
CA PHE A 26 -16.96 6.41 24.32
C PHE A 26 -18.40 6.37 24.83
N TYR A 27 -18.92 5.19 25.15
CA TYR A 27 -20.34 5.00 25.52
C TYR A 27 -20.59 4.88 27.03
N GLY A 28 -19.57 4.57 27.81
CA GLY A 28 -19.67 4.18 29.21
C GLY A 28 -20.05 2.71 29.42
N GLN A 29 -19.64 2.14 30.54
CA GLN A 29 -19.77 0.71 30.88
C GLN A 29 -21.20 0.18 30.79
N GLU A 30 -22.19 0.92 31.30
CA GLU A 30 -23.59 0.48 31.34
C GLU A 30 -24.26 0.50 29.96
N ARG A 31 -23.91 1.48 29.11
CA ARG A 31 -24.41 1.52 27.73
C ARG A 31 -23.76 0.45 26.87
N PHE A 32 -22.48 0.17 27.08
CA PHE A 32 -21.77 -0.88 26.36
C PHE A 32 -22.45 -2.24 26.45
N LYS A 33 -23.01 -2.61 27.63
CA LYS A 33 -23.74 -3.87 27.83
C LYS A 33 -24.97 -4.03 26.91
N LYS A 34 -25.53 -2.91 26.45
CA LYS A 34 -26.76 -2.85 25.62
C LYS A 34 -26.47 -2.33 24.21
N LEU A 35 -25.19 -2.13 23.86
CA LEU A 35 -24.77 -1.55 22.59
C LEU A 35 -25.11 -2.48 21.43
N THR A 36 -25.48 -1.90 20.30
CA THR A 36 -25.75 -2.61 19.05
C THR A 36 -24.76 -2.20 17.95
N LEU A 37 -24.56 -3.04 16.93
CA LEU A 37 -23.74 -2.71 15.79
C LEU A 37 -24.24 -1.46 15.05
N ALA A 38 -25.55 -1.27 14.95
CA ALA A 38 -26.14 -0.09 14.33
C ALA A 38 -25.72 1.21 15.03
N GLN A 39 -25.70 1.23 16.36
CA GLN A 39 -25.25 2.38 17.14
C GLN A 39 -23.75 2.64 16.98
N ILE A 40 -22.93 1.58 16.87
CA ILE A 40 -21.51 1.71 16.57
C ILE A 40 -21.33 2.31 15.17
N LYS A 41 -22.05 1.80 14.16
CA LYS A 41 -22.02 2.29 12.78
C LYS A 41 -22.39 3.76 12.68
N GLU A 42 -23.44 4.19 13.37
CA GLU A 42 -23.88 5.58 13.43
C GLU A 42 -22.78 6.53 13.96
N ASN A 43 -22.03 6.08 14.98
CA ASN A 43 -20.98 6.87 15.62
C ASN A 43 -19.57 6.57 15.12
N ILE A 44 -19.42 5.80 14.03
CA ILE A 44 -18.13 5.28 13.59
C ILE A 44 -17.10 6.39 13.27
N LYS A 45 -17.55 7.52 12.76
CA LYS A 45 -16.69 8.66 12.48
C LYS A 45 -16.13 9.29 13.76
N ALA A 46 -16.98 9.52 14.74
CA ALA A 46 -16.56 10.05 16.05
C ALA A 46 -15.65 9.06 16.79
N LEU A 47 -15.95 7.77 16.73
CA LEU A 47 -15.12 6.71 17.29
C LEU A 47 -13.71 6.65 16.69
N ASN A 48 -13.55 6.99 15.42
CA ASN A 48 -12.26 6.96 14.72
C ASN A 48 -11.59 8.33 14.61
N ALA A 49 -12.26 9.42 15.04
CA ALA A 49 -11.73 10.76 14.89
C ALA A 49 -10.31 10.89 15.46
N TYR A 50 -9.45 11.62 14.75
CA TYR A 50 -8.15 11.98 15.28
C TYR A 50 -8.36 12.92 16.47
N PRO A 51 -7.74 12.67 17.63
CA PRO A 51 -7.91 13.55 18.79
C PRO A 51 -7.54 15.00 18.47
N GLY A 52 -8.38 15.96 18.84
CA GLY A 52 -8.14 17.40 18.62
C GLY A 52 -8.12 17.82 17.15
N ILE A 53 -8.86 17.12 16.32
CA ILE A 53 -8.98 17.41 14.88
C ILE A 53 -9.46 18.85 14.62
N GLU A 54 -10.27 19.41 15.50
CA GLU A 54 -10.80 20.76 15.47
C GLU A 54 -9.74 21.86 15.63
N ASP A 55 -8.61 21.54 16.26
CA ASP A 55 -7.50 22.47 16.51
C ASP A 55 -6.40 22.36 15.44
N MET A 56 -6.48 21.37 14.54
CA MET A 56 -5.46 21.12 13.53
C MET A 56 -5.40 22.25 12.50
N LYS A 57 -4.19 22.55 12.05
CA LYS A 57 -3.94 23.59 11.06
C LYS A 57 -3.50 22.98 9.74
N GLU A 58 -3.91 23.59 8.65
CA GLU A 58 -3.37 23.28 7.34
C GLU A 58 -1.87 23.54 7.29
N VAL A 59 -1.15 22.72 6.55
CA VAL A 59 0.28 22.89 6.25
C VAL A 59 0.38 23.39 4.81
N GLU A 60 1.09 24.50 4.63
CA GLU A 60 1.33 25.03 3.30
C GLU A 60 2.51 24.30 2.63
N HIS A 61 2.52 24.31 1.31
CA HIS A 61 3.56 23.64 0.52
C HIS A 61 5.00 24.07 0.91
N ASN A 62 5.17 25.35 1.23
CA ASN A 62 6.48 25.92 1.61
C ASN A 62 6.93 25.57 3.04
N ASP A 63 6.05 24.99 3.85
CA ASP A 63 6.36 24.54 5.22
C ASP A 63 6.84 23.08 5.27
N VAL A 64 6.95 22.45 4.10
CA VAL A 64 7.41 21.05 3.93
C VAL A 64 8.81 21.05 3.33
N HIS A 65 9.64 20.07 3.67
CA HIS A 65 10.96 19.92 3.05
C HIS A 65 10.84 19.73 1.54
N ILE A 66 11.53 20.56 0.76
CA ILE A 66 11.58 20.44 -0.68
C ILE A 66 12.71 19.49 -1.06
N ILE A 67 12.40 18.45 -1.85
CA ILE A 67 13.42 17.59 -2.45
C ILE A 67 14.20 18.44 -3.46
N ASP A 68 15.50 18.64 -3.20
CA ASP A 68 16.36 19.38 -4.09
C ASP A 68 16.70 18.54 -5.34
N GLU A 69 16.41 19.08 -6.53
CA GLU A 69 16.74 18.44 -7.80
C GLU A 69 18.25 18.27 -8.02
N ASN A 70 19.07 19.07 -7.32
CA ASN A 70 20.53 19.06 -7.39
C ASN A 70 21.17 18.34 -6.19
N VAL A 71 20.41 17.64 -5.36
CA VAL A 71 20.95 16.88 -4.22
C VAL A 71 22.02 15.88 -4.69
N ASN A 72 23.06 15.72 -3.90
CA ASN A 72 24.11 14.75 -4.21
C ASN A 72 23.62 13.31 -4.06
N THR A 73 23.43 12.61 -5.17
CA THR A 73 22.90 11.25 -5.20
C THR A 73 23.92 10.15 -4.94
N SER A 74 25.21 10.45 -4.74
CA SER A 74 26.27 9.44 -4.62
C SER A 74 26.03 8.42 -3.49
N LYS A 75 25.56 8.87 -2.33
CA LYS A 75 25.21 7.96 -1.21
C LYS A 75 24.04 7.05 -1.56
N ALA A 76 23.05 7.57 -2.26
CA ALA A 76 21.87 6.81 -2.71
C ALA A 76 22.26 5.76 -3.74
N GLU A 77 23.08 6.13 -4.72
CA GLU A 77 23.64 5.21 -5.72
C GLU A 77 24.44 4.10 -5.06
N GLU A 78 25.34 4.46 -4.15
CA GLU A 78 26.16 3.49 -3.39
C GLU A 78 25.29 2.53 -2.57
N ALA A 79 24.24 3.02 -1.90
CA ALA A 79 23.32 2.19 -1.12
C ALA A 79 22.64 1.14 -2.01
N ILE A 80 22.15 1.54 -3.19
CA ILE A 80 21.54 0.61 -4.17
C ILE A 80 22.58 -0.37 -4.69
N LEU A 81 23.75 0.10 -5.16
CA LEU A 81 24.80 -0.75 -5.74
C LEU A 81 25.33 -1.81 -4.77
N ASN A 82 25.27 -1.54 -3.46
CA ASN A 82 25.67 -2.46 -2.41
C ASN A 82 24.52 -3.36 -1.90
N GLY A 83 23.28 -3.13 -2.34
CA GLY A 83 22.09 -3.86 -1.87
C GLY A 83 21.68 -3.51 -0.45
N ASN A 84 21.93 -2.26 -0.03
CA ASN A 84 21.61 -1.72 1.29
C ASN A 84 20.25 -0.99 1.31
N VAL A 85 19.44 -1.16 0.28
CA VAL A 85 18.05 -0.72 0.18
C VAL A 85 17.16 -1.94 0.14
N LEU A 86 16.12 -1.97 0.97
CA LEU A 86 15.06 -2.98 0.93
C LEU A 86 13.89 -2.44 0.12
N TRP A 87 13.53 -3.13 -0.95
CA TRP A 87 12.40 -2.78 -1.81
C TRP A 87 11.15 -3.50 -1.35
N GLU A 88 10.17 -2.77 -0.84
CA GLU A 88 8.91 -3.34 -0.35
C GLU A 88 7.77 -3.09 -1.33
N HIS A 89 7.17 -4.16 -1.83
CA HIS A 89 5.98 -4.13 -2.67
C HIS A 89 4.73 -4.52 -1.88
N ALA A 90 3.81 -3.58 -1.69
CA ALA A 90 2.50 -3.86 -1.15
C ALA A 90 1.58 -4.39 -2.27
N ALA A 91 1.52 -5.70 -2.43
CA ALA A 91 0.85 -6.38 -3.53
C ALA A 91 -0.44 -7.13 -3.11
N ALA A 92 -0.85 -7.03 -1.83
CA ALA A 92 -2.03 -7.71 -1.30
C ALA A 92 -3.38 -7.09 -1.72
N GLY A 93 -3.38 -5.92 -2.37
CA GLY A 93 -4.59 -5.18 -2.72
C GLY A 93 -5.42 -5.87 -3.80
N GLU A 94 -6.69 -6.14 -3.50
CA GLU A 94 -7.68 -6.60 -4.47
C GLU A 94 -8.28 -5.40 -5.21
N ALA A 95 -8.37 -5.48 -6.55
CA ALA A 95 -9.01 -4.47 -7.38
C ALA A 95 -10.55 -4.54 -7.29
N THR A 96 -11.11 -4.65 -6.10
CA THR A 96 -12.56 -4.84 -5.88
C THR A 96 -13.41 -3.72 -6.48
N ARG A 97 -12.88 -2.49 -6.48
CA ARG A 97 -13.56 -1.34 -7.11
C ARG A 97 -13.66 -1.50 -8.62
N LEU A 98 -12.62 -2.01 -9.26
CA LEU A 98 -12.56 -2.23 -10.70
C LEU A 98 -13.29 -3.51 -11.13
N GLY A 99 -13.51 -4.45 -10.20
CA GLY A 99 -14.07 -5.77 -10.52
C GLY A 99 -13.14 -6.65 -11.35
N LEU A 100 -11.81 -6.42 -11.25
CA LEU A 100 -10.80 -7.05 -12.09
C LEU A 100 -9.93 -8.11 -11.37
N GLY A 101 -10.23 -8.41 -10.10
CA GLY A 101 -9.40 -9.30 -9.29
C GLY A 101 -8.14 -8.61 -8.73
N THR A 102 -7.09 -9.35 -8.47
CA THR A 102 -5.86 -8.83 -7.88
C THR A 102 -5.06 -8.01 -8.87
N LYS A 103 -4.80 -6.74 -8.55
CA LYS A 103 -4.06 -5.82 -9.43
C LYS A 103 -2.68 -6.33 -9.83
N TYR A 104 -1.97 -6.95 -8.91
CA TYR A 104 -0.62 -7.46 -9.18
C TYR A 104 -0.59 -8.47 -10.35
N LEU A 105 -1.64 -9.28 -10.50
CA LEU A 105 -1.76 -10.29 -11.56
C LEU A 105 -2.42 -9.76 -12.85
N LEU A 106 -2.89 -8.52 -12.86
CA LEU A 106 -3.58 -7.98 -14.04
C LEU A 106 -2.62 -7.81 -15.22
N ASP A 107 -2.96 -8.49 -16.30
CA ASP A 107 -2.32 -8.37 -17.60
C ASP A 107 -3.27 -7.65 -18.56
N LEU A 108 -3.01 -6.36 -18.82
CA LEU A 108 -3.86 -5.54 -19.68
C LEU A 108 -3.69 -5.84 -21.16
N SER A 109 -2.67 -6.61 -21.57
CA SER A 109 -2.54 -7.08 -22.95
C SER A 109 -3.71 -7.99 -23.37
N LYS A 110 -4.37 -8.62 -22.38
CA LYS A 110 -5.56 -9.48 -22.58
C LYS A 110 -6.86 -8.70 -22.70
N PHE A 111 -6.80 -7.37 -22.57
CA PHE A 111 -7.97 -6.51 -22.69
C PHE A 111 -8.18 -6.09 -24.15
N ASN A 112 -9.41 -5.66 -24.42
CA ASN A 112 -9.77 -4.91 -25.61
C ASN A 112 -10.57 -3.68 -25.17
N PHE A 113 -10.91 -2.79 -26.09
CA PHE A 113 -11.66 -1.58 -25.74
C PHE A 113 -13.07 -1.87 -25.23
N SER A 114 -13.68 -2.99 -25.61
CA SER A 114 -14.96 -3.42 -25.02
C SER A 114 -14.81 -3.70 -23.52
N LYS A 115 -13.73 -4.37 -23.12
CA LYS A 115 -13.45 -4.64 -21.69
C LYS A 115 -13.13 -3.35 -20.92
N ILE A 116 -12.41 -2.40 -21.52
CA ILE A 116 -12.16 -1.08 -20.90
C ILE A 116 -13.49 -0.35 -20.69
N ARG A 117 -14.38 -0.31 -21.67
CA ARG A 117 -15.73 0.28 -21.51
C ARG A 117 -16.54 -0.40 -20.42
N GLU A 118 -16.49 -1.73 -20.34
CA GLU A 118 -17.15 -2.48 -19.27
C GLU A 118 -16.66 -2.04 -17.88
N VAL A 119 -15.36 -1.85 -17.70
CA VAL A 119 -14.78 -1.34 -16.44
C VAL A 119 -15.30 0.05 -16.11
N LEU A 120 -15.35 0.96 -17.09
CA LEU A 120 -15.89 2.31 -16.93
C LEU A 120 -17.38 2.31 -16.57
N ILE A 121 -18.17 1.46 -17.23
CA ILE A 121 -19.61 1.30 -16.95
C ILE A 121 -19.83 0.76 -15.54
N ASN A 122 -19.11 -0.28 -15.16
CA ASN A 122 -19.22 -0.90 -13.84
C ASN A 122 -18.87 0.09 -12.71
N GLU A 123 -17.85 0.93 -12.91
CA GLU A 123 -17.54 2.01 -11.98
C GLU A 123 -18.70 3.02 -11.89
N ALA A 124 -19.21 3.49 -13.04
CA ALA A 124 -20.29 4.47 -13.08
C ALA A 124 -21.56 3.95 -12.36
N VAL A 125 -21.89 2.67 -12.54
CA VAL A 125 -23.01 2.02 -11.84
C VAL A 125 -22.76 1.98 -10.32
N LYS A 126 -21.56 1.60 -9.88
CA LYS A 126 -21.20 1.57 -8.46
C LYS A 126 -21.18 2.96 -7.81
N GLU A 127 -20.85 4.00 -8.57
CA GLU A 127 -20.90 5.40 -8.15
C GLU A 127 -22.33 5.97 -8.15
N GLY A 128 -23.32 5.21 -8.61
CA GLY A 128 -24.73 5.65 -8.69
C GLY A 128 -24.98 6.73 -9.73
N LYS A 129 -24.19 6.76 -10.82
CA LYS A 129 -24.39 7.72 -11.92
C LYS A 129 -25.72 7.51 -12.61
N SER A 130 -26.24 8.58 -13.22
CA SER A 130 -27.48 8.56 -13.97
C SER A 130 -27.39 7.64 -15.20
N GLU A 131 -28.53 7.15 -15.65
CA GLU A 131 -28.63 6.34 -16.88
C GLU A 131 -28.09 7.09 -18.12
N GLU A 132 -28.27 8.40 -18.17
CA GLU A 132 -27.74 9.27 -19.25
C GLU A 132 -26.19 9.26 -19.23
N GLU A 133 -25.55 9.38 -18.06
CA GLU A 133 -24.08 9.33 -17.92
C GLU A 133 -23.54 7.94 -18.30
N ILE A 134 -24.22 6.88 -17.88
CA ILE A 134 -23.84 5.50 -18.24
C ILE A 134 -23.96 5.29 -19.76
N ASN A 135 -25.01 5.79 -20.39
CA ASN A 135 -25.19 5.70 -21.85
C ASN A 135 -24.10 6.47 -22.60
N LYS A 136 -23.70 7.65 -22.15
CA LYS A 136 -22.53 8.37 -22.72
C LYS A 136 -21.25 7.52 -22.70
N ILE A 137 -21.02 6.76 -21.62
CA ILE A 137 -19.85 5.84 -21.54
C ILE A 137 -19.98 4.69 -22.55
N LYS A 138 -21.19 4.12 -22.72
CA LYS A 138 -21.44 3.06 -23.73
C LYS A 138 -21.18 3.54 -25.17
N GLU A 139 -21.39 4.82 -25.44
CA GLU A 139 -21.21 5.44 -26.77
C GLU A 139 -19.76 5.80 -27.09
N ILE A 140 -18.82 5.70 -26.13
CA ILE A 140 -17.39 5.94 -26.38
C ILE A 140 -16.88 4.97 -27.44
N LYS A 141 -16.38 5.52 -28.56
CA LYS A 141 -15.87 4.72 -29.68
C LYS A 141 -14.47 4.19 -29.38
N ASP A 142 -14.14 3.03 -29.95
CA ASP A 142 -12.81 2.42 -29.83
C ASP A 142 -11.70 3.38 -30.25
N ARG A 143 -11.92 4.19 -31.28
CA ARG A 143 -10.98 5.21 -31.73
C ARG A 143 -10.63 6.21 -30.62
N GLN A 144 -11.61 6.66 -29.83
CA GLN A 144 -11.38 7.60 -28.73
C GLN A 144 -10.53 6.96 -27.62
N LEU A 145 -10.85 5.71 -27.26
CA LEU A 145 -10.06 4.96 -26.29
C LEU A 145 -8.64 4.70 -26.80
N LYS A 146 -8.47 4.40 -28.08
CA LYS A 146 -7.15 4.23 -28.70
C LYS A 146 -6.33 5.52 -28.68
N GLU A 147 -6.97 6.66 -28.94
CA GLU A 147 -6.31 7.98 -28.86
C GLU A 147 -5.87 8.27 -27.41
N GLU A 148 -6.65 7.91 -26.40
CA GLU A 148 -6.27 8.08 -24.99
C GLU A 148 -5.15 7.12 -24.54
N CYS A 149 -5.19 5.87 -24.98
CA CYS A 149 -4.20 4.82 -24.64
C CYS A 149 -2.91 4.95 -25.48
N GLU A 150 -2.96 5.64 -26.61
CA GLU A 150 -1.90 5.72 -27.66
C GLU A 150 -1.52 4.36 -28.29
N CYS A 151 -2.25 3.27 -27.99
CA CYS A 151 -2.05 1.94 -28.52
C CYS A 151 -3.31 1.09 -28.41
N GLU A 152 -3.32 -0.08 -29.03
CA GLU A 152 -4.26 -1.15 -28.66
C GLU A 152 -3.77 -1.86 -27.39
N PRO A 153 -4.63 -2.26 -26.44
CA PRO A 153 -4.19 -3.07 -25.31
C PRO A 153 -3.43 -4.33 -25.71
N SER A 154 -3.82 -4.97 -26.82
CA SER A 154 -3.15 -6.15 -27.39
C SER A 154 -1.72 -5.89 -27.92
N ASP A 155 -1.32 -4.64 -28.07
CA ASP A 155 0.05 -4.26 -28.47
C ASP A 155 1.02 -4.29 -27.28
N LEU A 156 0.50 -4.38 -26.04
CA LEU A 156 1.32 -4.43 -24.83
C LEU A 156 2.05 -5.80 -24.73
N ILE A 157 3.25 -5.76 -24.18
CA ILE A 157 3.93 -7.00 -23.78
C ILE A 157 3.05 -7.74 -22.75
N PRO A 158 2.83 -9.08 -22.89
CA PRO A 158 1.90 -9.83 -22.05
C PRO A 158 2.47 -10.13 -20.67
N LEU A 159 2.52 -9.10 -19.82
CA LEU A 159 3.05 -9.15 -18.46
C LEU A 159 2.02 -8.65 -17.46
N SER A 160 1.96 -9.31 -16.30
CA SER A 160 1.20 -8.82 -15.16
C SER A 160 1.76 -7.48 -14.66
N LEU A 161 0.90 -6.66 -14.03
CA LEU A 161 1.32 -5.37 -13.46
C LEU A 161 2.49 -5.54 -12.47
N GLY A 162 2.44 -6.59 -11.64
CA GLY A 162 3.50 -6.88 -10.68
C GLY A 162 4.83 -7.23 -11.33
N LEU A 163 4.83 -8.09 -12.35
CA LEU A 163 6.04 -8.38 -13.14
C LEU A 163 6.58 -7.13 -13.82
N ARG A 164 5.72 -6.27 -14.34
CA ARG A 164 6.14 -4.98 -14.95
C ARG A 164 6.87 -4.09 -13.97
N HIS A 165 6.35 -3.95 -12.73
CA HIS A 165 7.03 -3.18 -11.68
C HIS A 165 8.39 -3.79 -11.29
N MET A 166 8.45 -5.10 -11.11
CA MET A 166 9.70 -5.76 -10.76
C MET A 166 10.75 -5.68 -11.87
N LEU A 167 10.34 -5.89 -13.12
CA LEU A 167 11.24 -5.78 -14.26
C LEU A 167 11.75 -4.35 -14.46
N GLN A 168 10.88 -3.33 -14.25
CA GLN A 168 11.31 -1.94 -14.30
C GLN A 168 12.37 -1.63 -13.24
N LEU A 169 12.16 -2.10 -12.01
CA LEU A 169 13.14 -1.94 -10.94
C LEU A 169 14.49 -2.59 -11.30
N ILE A 170 14.45 -3.82 -11.80
CA ILE A 170 15.67 -4.52 -12.22
C ILE A 170 16.35 -3.80 -13.40
N TYR A 171 15.57 -3.29 -14.35
CA TYR A 171 16.08 -2.50 -15.47
C TYR A 171 16.79 -1.23 -14.99
N ASP A 172 16.18 -0.48 -14.09
CA ASP A 172 16.75 0.75 -13.55
C ASP A 172 18.02 0.48 -12.72
N ILE A 173 18.04 -0.62 -11.92
CA ILE A 173 19.25 -1.05 -11.20
C ILE A 173 20.37 -1.43 -12.17
N ARG A 174 20.05 -2.12 -13.27
CA ARG A 174 21.04 -2.43 -14.32
C ARG A 174 21.66 -1.17 -14.90
N LYS A 175 20.82 -0.22 -15.33
CA LYS A 175 21.29 1.08 -15.86
C LYS A 175 22.20 1.82 -14.87
N LEU A 176 21.80 1.82 -13.58
CA LEU A 176 22.59 2.43 -12.53
C LEU A 176 23.95 1.73 -12.37
N ALA A 177 23.96 0.39 -12.35
CA ALA A 177 25.20 -0.39 -12.25
C ALA A 177 26.14 -0.14 -13.42
N GLU A 178 25.62 -0.18 -14.66
CA GLU A 178 26.38 0.05 -15.88
C GLU A 178 26.95 1.46 -15.93
N ARG A 179 26.17 2.48 -15.58
CA ARG A 179 26.63 3.88 -15.47
C ARG A 179 27.78 4.04 -14.47
N ASN A 180 27.78 3.25 -13.41
CA ASN A 180 28.83 3.25 -12.38
C ASN A 180 29.96 2.25 -12.66
N GLY A 181 30.06 1.67 -13.86
CA GLY A 181 31.11 0.70 -14.23
C GLY A 181 31.05 -0.61 -13.42
N LYS A 182 29.88 -0.97 -12.89
CA LYS A 182 29.68 -2.20 -12.12
C LYS A 182 29.05 -3.29 -13.00
N TYR A 183 29.35 -4.53 -12.68
CA TYR A 183 28.74 -5.69 -13.34
C TYR A 183 27.29 -5.87 -12.86
N ALA A 184 26.35 -5.59 -13.73
CA ALA A 184 24.93 -5.47 -13.40
C ALA A 184 24.35 -6.73 -12.74
N ASP A 185 24.63 -7.93 -13.24
CA ASP A 185 24.10 -9.18 -12.68
C ASP A 185 24.61 -9.43 -11.23
N LYS A 186 25.83 -8.96 -10.89
CA LYS A 186 26.32 -9.03 -9.49
C LYS A 186 25.61 -8.04 -8.59
N VAL A 187 25.27 -6.85 -9.10
CA VAL A 187 24.50 -5.85 -8.35
C VAL A 187 23.07 -6.32 -8.13
N ILE A 188 22.42 -6.90 -9.14
CA ILE A 188 21.06 -7.44 -9.02
C ILE A 188 21.00 -8.55 -7.96
N LYS A 189 21.96 -9.49 -7.95
CA LYS A 189 22.02 -10.56 -6.95
C LYS A 189 22.15 -10.07 -5.50
N LYS A 190 22.62 -8.85 -5.27
CA LYS A 190 22.68 -8.24 -3.93
C LYS A 190 21.36 -7.61 -3.50
N GLN A 191 20.48 -7.27 -4.44
CA GLN A 191 19.22 -6.59 -4.12
C GLN A 191 18.32 -7.46 -3.26
N LYS A 192 17.49 -6.80 -2.47
CA LYS A 192 16.57 -7.46 -1.53
C LYS A 192 15.16 -6.92 -1.72
N MET A 193 14.24 -7.85 -1.86
CA MET A 193 12.83 -7.59 -2.09
C MET A 193 11.99 -8.12 -0.95
N PHE A 194 10.94 -7.39 -0.60
CA PHE A 194 9.90 -7.86 0.31
C PHE A 194 8.53 -7.67 -0.32
N ILE A 195 7.86 -8.76 -0.63
CA ILE A 195 6.59 -8.76 -1.38
C ILE A 195 5.47 -9.21 -0.45
N ILE A 196 4.48 -8.34 -0.25
CA ILE A 196 3.36 -8.56 0.64
C ILE A 196 2.14 -8.93 -0.19
N LEU A 197 1.64 -10.12 0.00
CA LEU A 197 0.60 -10.78 -0.77
C LEU A 197 -0.63 -11.07 0.11
N ASN A 198 -1.77 -11.38 -0.49
CA ASN A 198 -2.92 -11.92 0.24
C ASN A 198 -3.00 -13.45 0.12
N GLU A 199 -3.83 -14.07 0.96
CA GLU A 199 -4.00 -15.54 0.99
C GLU A 199 -4.44 -16.11 -0.36
N SER A 200 -5.28 -15.38 -1.12
CA SER A 200 -5.84 -15.89 -2.38
C SER A 200 -4.85 -15.88 -3.54
N THR A 201 -3.78 -15.09 -3.47
CA THR A 201 -2.85 -14.88 -4.59
C THR A 201 -1.40 -15.20 -4.25
N CYS A 202 -1.12 -15.50 -2.99
CA CYS A 202 0.23 -15.74 -2.50
C CYS A 202 0.92 -16.87 -3.26
N ASP A 203 0.24 -17.99 -3.44
CA ASP A 203 0.78 -19.15 -4.16
C ASP A 203 1.04 -18.86 -5.64
N GLU A 204 0.10 -18.20 -6.31
CA GLU A 204 0.21 -17.91 -7.73
C GLU A 204 1.38 -16.96 -8.02
N ILE A 205 1.44 -15.83 -7.31
CA ILE A 205 2.49 -14.82 -7.50
C ILE A 205 3.87 -15.37 -7.11
N SER A 206 3.97 -16.06 -5.98
CA SER A 206 5.26 -16.58 -5.53
C SER A 206 5.79 -17.69 -6.46
N LYS A 207 4.91 -18.54 -7.01
CA LYS A 207 5.27 -19.54 -8.03
C LYS A 207 5.64 -18.90 -9.36
N GLU A 208 4.93 -17.87 -9.81
CA GLU A 208 5.27 -17.10 -11.02
C GLU A 208 6.70 -16.55 -10.93
N LEU A 209 7.04 -15.91 -9.81
CA LEU A 209 8.38 -15.36 -9.60
C LEU A 209 9.46 -16.45 -9.54
N ALA A 210 9.19 -17.57 -8.85
CA ALA A 210 10.12 -18.68 -8.78
C ALA A 210 10.33 -19.33 -10.16
N ALA A 211 9.26 -19.52 -10.96
CA ALA A 211 9.34 -20.03 -12.32
C ALA A 211 10.17 -19.15 -13.26
N ASN A 212 10.15 -17.82 -13.02
CA ASN A 212 10.96 -16.85 -13.74
C ASN A 212 12.32 -16.58 -13.07
N ASN A 213 12.83 -17.55 -12.28
CA ASN A 213 14.12 -17.48 -11.59
C ASN A 213 14.32 -16.15 -10.84
N PHE A 214 13.26 -15.67 -10.17
CA PHE A 214 13.21 -14.40 -9.41
C PHE A 214 13.76 -13.20 -10.20
N LEU A 215 13.66 -13.23 -11.53
CA LEU A 215 14.17 -12.17 -12.43
C LEU A 215 15.66 -11.85 -12.22
N GLY A 216 16.46 -12.88 -11.84
CA GLY A 216 17.89 -12.76 -11.59
C GLY A 216 18.29 -12.32 -10.20
N LEU A 217 17.34 -12.08 -9.30
CA LEU A 217 17.59 -11.86 -7.88
C LEU A 217 18.07 -13.17 -7.21
N ASN A 218 18.81 -13.06 -6.11
CA ASN A 218 19.10 -14.22 -5.28
C ASN A 218 17.84 -14.63 -4.52
N PRO A 219 17.33 -15.87 -4.63
CA PRO A 219 16.13 -16.33 -3.91
C PRO A 219 16.18 -16.11 -2.39
N GLU A 220 17.35 -16.20 -1.77
CA GLU A 220 17.53 -15.90 -0.34
C GLU A 220 17.25 -14.43 0.02
N ASN A 221 17.29 -13.54 -0.96
CA ASN A 221 17.06 -12.12 -0.80
C ASN A 221 15.62 -11.69 -1.13
N VAL A 222 14.75 -12.64 -1.54
CA VAL A 222 13.34 -12.36 -1.84
C VAL A 222 12.49 -12.90 -0.71
N LEU A 223 11.92 -12.00 0.07
CA LEU A 223 11.01 -12.31 1.15
C LEU A 223 9.57 -12.13 0.69
N PHE A 224 8.71 -13.01 1.19
CA PHE A 224 7.26 -12.94 1.01
C PHE A 224 6.57 -12.89 2.36
N MET A 225 5.42 -12.21 2.40
CA MET A 225 4.50 -12.29 3.51
C MET A 225 3.09 -12.51 2.99
N GLU A 226 2.42 -13.53 3.51
CA GLU A 226 1.02 -13.79 3.23
C GLU A 226 0.16 -13.06 4.26
N GLN A 227 -0.51 -11.99 3.83
CA GLN A 227 -1.40 -11.22 4.68
C GLN A 227 -2.71 -12.01 4.90
N LYS A 228 -2.97 -12.37 6.15
CA LYS A 228 -4.10 -13.21 6.55
C LYS A 228 -5.39 -12.43 6.69
N SER A 229 -6.49 -13.02 6.23
CA SER A 229 -7.83 -12.49 6.43
C SER A 229 -8.37 -12.82 7.82
N PHE A 230 -9.19 -11.92 8.35
CA PHE A 230 -9.81 -12.03 9.65
C PHE A 230 -11.33 -12.15 9.53
N HIS A 231 -11.95 -13.02 10.33
CA HIS A 231 -13.38 -13.02 10.48
C HIS A 231 -13.89 -11.70 11.06
N GLY A 232 -15.13 -11.36 10.73
CA GLY A 232 -15.78 -10.19 11.30
C GLY A 232 -16.01 -10.34 12.81
N ILE A 233 -15.89 -9.20 13.52
CA ILE A 233 -16.15 -9.13 14.96
C ILE A 233 -17.61 -8.76 15.16
N THR A 234 -18.31 -9.51 15.99
CA THR A 234 -19.69 -9.23 16.39
C THR A 234 -19.78 -8.87 17.88
N LEU A 235 -20.91 -8.26 18.24
CA LEU A 235 -21.23 -7.87 19.61
C LEU A 235 -22.51 -8.58 20.05
N ARG A 236 -22.44 -9.39 21.12
CA ARG A 236 -23.61 -10.04 21.74
C ARG A 236 -23.58 -9.85 23.24
N LYS A 237 -24.66 -9.31 23.81
CA LYS A 237 -24.81 -9.10 25.26
C LYS A 237 -23.63 -8.42 25.95
N GLY A 238 -23.00 -7.42 25.27
CA GLY A 238 -21.84 -6.70 25.80
C GLY A 238 -20.52 -7.46 25.71
N GLU A 239 -20.43 -8.49 24.87
CA GLU A 239 -19.20 -9.20 24.57
C GLU A 239 -18.87 -9.12 23.09
N LEU A 240 -17.60 -8.89 22.80
CA LEU A 240 -17.02 -8.84 21.44
C LEU A 240 -16.26 -10.14 21.18
N PHE A 241 -16.45 -10.72 20.01
CA PHE A 241 -15.70 -11.90 19.57
C PHE A 241 -15.66 -11.98 18.05
N TYR A 242 -14.66 -12.67 17.51
CA TYR A 242 -14.60 -13.03 16.09
C TYR A 242 -15.67 -14.11 15.83
N ASP A 243 -16.55 -13.84 14.88
CA ASP A 243 -17.70 -14.71 14.58
C ASP A 243 -17.32 -15.73 13.50
N GLU A 244 -16.55 -16.75 13.90
CA GLU A 244 -15.86 -17.67 13.02
C GLU A 244 -16.75 -18.79 12.47
N MET A 245 -17.70 -19.27 13.28
CA MET A 245 -18.52 -20.44 12.94
C MET A 245 -20.02 -20.12 12.92
N ASP A 246 -20.77 -20.80 12.05
CA ASP A 246 -22.22 -20.78 12.06
C ASP A 246 -22.80 -21.74 13.11
N SER A 247 -24.16 -21.86 13.17
CA SER A 247 -24.86 -22.77 14.09
C SER A 247 -24.56 -24.24 13.82
N ASP A 248 -24.15 -24.57 12.61
CA ASP A 248 -23.92 -25.96 12.17
C ASP A 248 -22.44 -26.32 12.26
N GLY A 249 -21.58 -25.40 12.75
CA GLY A 249 -20.15 -25.59 12.93
C GLY A 249 -19.31 -25.37 11.65
N ASN A 250 -19.89 -24.78 10.61
CA ASN A 250 -19.15 -24.45 9.40
C ASN A 250 -18.50 -23.07 9.53
N GLU A 251 -17.35 -22.90 8.90
CA GLU A 251 -16.66 -21.63 8.84
C GLU A 251 -17.49 -20.57 8.08
N LYS A 252 -17.66 -19.39 8.66
CA LYS A 252 -18.43 -18.30 8.04
C LYS A 252 -17.68 -17.60 6.93
N ASN A 253 -18.40 -17.21 5.88
CA ASN A 253 -17.89 -16.41 4.80
C ASN A 253 -17.94 -14.90 5.12
N ASN A 254 -17.21 -14.50 6.16
CA ASN A 254 -17.16 -13.14 6.65
C ASN A 254 -15.72 -12.63 6.87
N LYS A 255 -14.73 -13.29 6.21
CA LYS A 255 -13.32 -12.90 6.30
C LYS A 255 -13.02 -11.68 5.45
N ARG A 256 -12.15 -10.79 5.98
CA ARG A 256 -11.58 -9.64 5.28
C ARG A 256 -10.16 -9.36 5.74
N LEU A 257 -9.37 -8.77 4.86
CA LEU A 257 -8.11 -8.15 5.23
C LEU A 257 -8.39 -6.89 6.08
N HIS A 258 -7.54 -6.66 7.07
CA HIS A 258 -7.57 -5.46 7.90
C HIS A 258 -6.70 -4.37 7.26
N ASN A 259 -7.17 -3.66 6.27
CA ASN A 259 -6.52 -2.54 5.61
C ASN A 259 -4.96 -2.64 5.53
N HIS A 260 -4.27 -1.67 4.94
CA HIS A 260 -2.81 -1.76 4.70
C HIS A 260 -1.92 -1.60 5.95
N GLY A 261 -2.45 -1.15 7.09
CA GLY A 261 -1.71 -1.18 8.35
C GLY A 261 -1.48 -2.58 8.91
N GLN A 262 -2.34 -3.55 8.55
CA GLN A 262 -2.12 -4.96 8.89
C GLN A 262 -0.77 -5.46 8.37
N MET A 263 -0.43 -5.14 7.13
CA MET A 263 0.83 -5.61 6.53
C MET A 263 2.06 -5.17 7.34
N VAL A 264 1.99 -3.99 7.94
CA VAL A 264 3.09 -3.47 8.76
C VAL A 264 3.19 -4.21 10.08
N MET A 265 2.05 -4.44 10.74
CA MET A 265 2.01 -5.13 12.03
C MET A 265 2.30 -6.63 11.90
N GLN A 266 1.83 -7.26 10.83
CA GLN A 266 2.00 -8.70 10.62
C GLN A 266 3.47 -9.09 10.35
N LYS A 267 4.33 -8.17 9.90
CA LYS A 267 5.79 -8.38 9.80
C LYS A 267 6.42 -8.83 11.12
N LEU A 268 5.76 -8.51 12.23
CA LEU A 268 6.24 -8.80 13.58
C LEU A 268 5.71 -10.10 14.16
N HIS A 269 4.78 -10.76 13.46
CA HIS A 269 4.32 -12.08 13.85
C HIS A 269 5.40 -13.13 13.52
N ASN A 270 5.57 -14.10 14.41
CA ASN A 270 6.37 -15.29 14.08
C ASN A 270 5.70 -16.02 12.91
N ASP A 271 6.53 -16.63 12.07
CA ASP A 271 6.09 -17.47 10.95
C ASP A 271 5.13 -16.80 9.96
N SER A 272 5.22 -15.47 9.80
CA SER A 272 4.44 -14.73 8.80
C SER A 272 5.24 -14.41 7.53
N ILE A 273 6.56 -14.37 7.63
CA ILE A 273 7.49 -14.07 6.53
C ILE A 273 8.19 -15.35 6.10
N PHE A 274 8.30 -15.58 4.81
CA PHE A 274 8.96 -16.76 4.26
C PHE A 274 9.78 -16.43 3.01
N ARG A 275 10.66 -17.36 2.64
CA ARG A 275 11.36 -17.44 1.36
C ARG A 275 10.92 -18.69 0.61
N ILE A 276 11.12 -18.71 -0.70
CA ILE A 276 10.99 -19.92 -1.48
C ILE A 276 12.39 -20.42 -1.85
N LEU A 277 12.79 -21.51 -1.26
CA LEU A 277 14.08 -22.16 -1.49
C LEU A 277 13.81 -23.62 -1.86
N ASP A 278 14.39 -24.07 -2.96
CA ASP A 278 14.19 -25.44 -3.49
C ASP A 278 12.70 -25.79 -3.73
N GLY A 279 11.89 -24.79 -4.09
CA GLY A 279 10.45 -24.92 -4.32
C GLY A 279 9.57 -24.95 -3.06
N GLU A 280 10.16 -24.84 -1.88
CA GLU A 280 9.44 -24.88 -0.59
C GLU A 280 9.44 -23.55 0.13
N ARG A 281 8.37 -23.28 0.89
CA ARG A 281 8.29 -22.14 1.81
C ARG A 281 9.16 -22.40 3.05
N LYS A 282 10.15 -21.55 3.29
CA LYS A 282 10.98 -21.53 4.50
C LYS A 282 10.62 -20.28 5.31
N TYR A 283 9.93 -20.48 6.43
CA TYR A 283 9.48 -19.40 7.30
C TYR A 283 10.61 -18.86 8.17
N LEU A 284 10.59 -17.56 8.38
CA LEU A 284 11.54 -16.85 9.24
C LEU A 284 10.89 -16.60 10.62
N LYS A 285 11.70 -16.78 11.67
CA LYS A 285 11.37 -16.25 12.98
C LYS A 285 11.51 -14.73 12.98
N ARG A 286 10.81 -14.05 13.87
CA ARG A 286 10.89 -12.59 14.00
C ARG A 286 12.31 -12.10 14.19
N GLU A 287 13.11 -12.79 15.03
CA GLU A 287 14.50 -12.44 15.29
C GLU A 287 15.38 -12.54 14.04
N GLU A 288 15.13 -13.52 13.18
CA GLU A 288 15.82 -13.67 11.90
C GLU A 288 15.43 -12.55 10.93
N PHE A 289 14.16 -12.15 10.92
CA PHE A 289 13.71 -11.00 10.14
C PHE A 289 14.32 -9.70 10.64
N LEU A 290 14.33 -9.45 11.94
CA LEU A 290 14.97 -8.25 12.52
C LEU A 290 16.47 -8.20 12.19
N LYS A 291 17.18 -9.32 12.26
CA LYS A 291 18.57 -9.43 11.83
C LYS A 291 18.75 -9.17 10.33
N PHE A 292 17.81 -9.63 9.52
CA PHE A 292 17.81 -9.35 8.08
C PHE A 292 17.69 -7.85 7.79
N LEU A 293 17.03 -7.07 8.64
CA LEU A 293 16.87 -5.63 8.50
C LEU A 293 18.10 -4.80 8.88
N GLU A 294 19.05 -5.34 9.66
CA GLU A 294 20.20 -4.60 10.19
C GLU A 294 21.07 -3.89 9.13
N PRO A 295 21.36 -4.48 7.95
CA PRO A 295 22.26 -3.84 6.97
C PRO A 295 21.62 -2.74 6.15
N PHE A 296 20.28 -2.53 6.24
CA PHE A 296 19.62 -1.57 5.38
C PHE A 296 19.79 -0.14 5.88
N LYS A 297 20.15 0.71 4.92
CA LYS A 297 20.19 2.16 5.11
C LYS A 297 18.83 2.80 4.85
N ASP A 298 17.96 2.12 4.08
CA ASP A 298 16.60 2.52 3.83
C ASP A 298 15.73 1.31 3.46
N MET A 299 14.45 1.38 3.78
CA MET A 299 13.42 0.54 3.20
C MET A 299 12.45 1.45 2.44
N ILE A 300 12.31 1.19 1.16
CA ILE A 300 11.37 1.91 0.30
C ILE A 300 10.08 1.10 0.17
N SER A 301 8.99 1.64 0.72
CA SER A 301 7.66 1.05 0.59
C SER A 301 6.85 1.88 -0.40
N TYR A 302 6.43 1.27 -1.51
CA TYR A 302 5.63 1.93 -2.52
C TYR A 302 4.45 1.09 -2.98
N ASN A 303 3.42 1.80 -3.42
CA ASN A 303 2.21 1.19 -3.91
C ASN A 303 2.32 0.93 -5.41
N ILE A 304 2.08 -0.31 -5.85
CA ILE A 304 2.04 -0.68 -7.27
C ILE A 304 0.93 0.03 -8.07
N GLU A 305 0.03 0.74 -7.40
CA GLU A 305 -0.99 1.57 -8.04
C GLU A 305 -0.43 2.87 -8.63
N ASP A 306 0.74 3.34 -8.18
CA ASP A 306 1.36 4.55 -8.70
C ASP A 306 1.99 4.29 -10.07
N LEU A 307 1.38 4.87 -11.10
CA LEU A 307 1.77 4.65 -12.50
C LEU A 307 3.13 5.25 -12.86
N SER A 308 3.63 6.19 -12.05
CA SER A 308 4.95 6.79 -12.30
C SER A 308 6.09 5.77 -12.21
N TYR A 309 5.89 4.69 -11.42
CA TYR A 309 6.90 3.63 -11.26
C TYR A 309 6.93 2.60 -12.39
N LEU A 310 5.99 2.65 -13.33
CA LEU A 310 6.04 1.81 -14.53
C LEU A 310 7.15 2.22 -15.51
N THR A 311 7.58 3.48 -15.48
CA THR A 311 8.63 3.98 -16.39
C THR A 311 9.93 4.35 -15.69
N SER A 312 9.92 4.49 -14.37
CA SER A 312 11.10 4.76 -13.54
C SER A 312 10.84 4.37 -12.09
N SER A 313 11.42 3.27 -11.64
CA SER A 313 11.21 2.74 -10.28
C SER A 313 12.21 3.31 -9.26
N ILE A 314 13.28 3.94 -9.69
CA ILE A 314 14.31 4.51 -8.81
C ILE A 314 14.26 6.02 -8.88
N ASP A 315 14.02 6.64 -7.74
CA ASP A 315 14.12 8.07 -7.53
C ASP A 315 15.31 8.39 -6.62
N LEU A 316 16.44 8.69 -7.26
CA LEU A 316 17.70 8.93 -6.55
C LEU A 316 17.67 10.19 -5.69
N GLN A 317 16.94 11.23 -6.10
CA GLN A 317 16.84 12.48 -5.33
C GLN A 317 16.00 12.23 -4.06
N SER A 318 14.89 11.51 -4.18
CA SER A 318 14.06 11.13 -3.02
C SER A 318 14.85 10.26 -2.03
N LEU A 319 15.56 9.26 -2.53
CA LEU A 319 16.39 8.39 -1.69
C LEU A 319 17.55 9.16 -1.03
N ALA A 320 18.24 10.05 -1.77
CA ALA A 320 19.32 10.87 -1.23
C ALA A 320 18.81 11.76 -0.09
N THR A 321 17.69 12.46 -0.33
CA THR A 321 17.03 13.30 0.69
C THR A 321 16.62 12.46 1.91
N ALA A 322 16.07 11.25 1.70
CA ALA A 322 15.68 10.37 2.80
C ALA A 322 16.88 9.92 3.64
N LEU A 323 18.01 9.60 2.99
CA LEU A 323 19.23 9.22 3.70
C LEU A 323 19.82 10.40 4.50
N GLU A 324 19.81 11.61 3.95
CA GLU A 324 20.25 12.83 4.68
C GLU A 324 19.37 13.09 5.90
N LEU A 325 18.03 13.04 5.74
CA LEU A 325 17.08 13.18 6.85
C LEU A 325 17.23 12.05 7.88
N GLY A 326 17.59 10.83 7.44
CA GLY A 326 17.93 9.72 8.34
C GLY A 326 19.15 10.02 9.21
N GLU A 327 20.19 10.69 8.67
CA GLU A 327 21.34 11.17 9.44
C GLU A 327 20.93 12.25 10.47
N GLU A 328 19.89 13.03 10.20
CA GLU A 328 19.24 13.98 11.12
C GLU A 328 18.29 13.29 12.14
N ARG A 329 18.25 11.96 12.17
CA ARG A 329 17.45 11.13 13.07
C ARG A 329 15.94 11.08 12.76
N TYR A 330 15.55 11.27 11.52
CA TYR A 330 14.22 10.88 11.09
C TYR A 330 14.16 9.37 10.84
N ASP A 331 13.11 8.74 11.31
CA ASP A 331 12.88 7.29 11.17
C ASP A 331 12.05 6.97 9.94
N MET A 332 11.25 7.94 9.47
CA MET A 332 10.38 7.83 8.31
C MET A 332 10.40 9.14 7.52
N VAL A 333 10.36 9.02 6.20
CA VAL A 333 10.19 10.16 5.28
C VAL A 333 9.01 9.86 4.36
N MET A 334 8.02 10.76 4.35
CA MET A 334 6.80 10.62 3.56
C MET A 334 6.76 11.71 2.49
N GLU A 335 6.63 11.30 1.22
CA GLU A 335 6.41 12.26 0.13
C GLU A 335 4.93 12.65 0.06
N VAL A 336 4.69 13.96 -0.02
CA VAL A 336 3.36 14.53 -0.20
C VAL A 336 3.20 15.14 -1.59
N VAL A 337 1.98 15.06 -2.10
CA VAL A 337 1.57 15.54 -3.43
C VAL A 337 0.29 16.35 -3.31
N GLY A 338 -0.04 17.12 -4.34
CA GLY A 338 -1.28 17.91 -4.36
C GLY A 338 -2.53 17.08 -4.54
N GLN A 339 -3.65 17.58 -4.05
CA GLN A 339 -4.98 17.07 -4.39
C GLN A 339 -5.28 17.34 -5.87
N ASN A 340 -5.96 16.40 -6.51
CA ASN A 340 -6.44 16.63 -7.87
C ASN A 340 -7.68 17.56 -7.84
N PRO A 341 -7.58 18.81 -8.30
CA PRO A 341 -8.68 19.77 -8.18
C PRO A 341 -9.91 19.42 -9.05
N LYS A 342 -9.69 18.66 -10.13
CA LYS A 342 -10.78 18.23 -11.03
C LYS A 342 -11.51 16.99 -10.52
N LYS A 343 -10.84 16.12 -9.79
CA LYS A 343 -11.39 14.89 -9.22
C LYS A 343 -10.77 14.63 -7.85
N PRO A 344 -11.24 15.33 -6.79
CA PRO A 344 -10.69 15.17 -5.44
C PRO A 344 -10.75 13.73 -4.96
N GLN A 345 -9.60 13.21 -4.52
CA GLN A 345 -9.48 11.82 -4.08
C GLN A 345 -9.52 11.72 -2.56
N LYS A 346 -10.07 10.61 -2.08
CA LYS A 346 -10.00 10.22 -0.69
C LYS A 346 -8.60 9.70 -0.36
N GLY A 347 -8.03 10.10 0.78
CA GLY A 347 -6.73 9.62 1.25
C GLY A 347 -6.27 10.35 2.49
N ALA A 348 -5.06 10.06 2.95
CA ALA A 348 -4.42 10.78 4.04
C ALA A 348 -3.96 12.16 3.60
N SER A 349 -4.06 13.14 4.48
CA SER A 349 -3.59 14.50 4.24
C SER A 349 -2.75 15.02 5.41
N LEU A 350 -1.83 15.95 5.11
CA LEU A 350 -0.89 16.52 6.04
C LEU A 350 -1.52 17.69 6.79
N PHE A 351 -1.36 17.70 8.12
CA PHE A 351 -1.80 18.75 9.03
C PHE A 351 -0.73 19.04 10.08
N PHE A 352 -0.74 20.25 10.62
CA PHE A 352 0.02 20.59 11.82
C PHE A 352 -0.86 20.39 13.06
N ASP A 353 -0.41 19.55 13.99
CA ASP A 353 -1.06 19.38 15.30
C ASP A 353 -0.40 20.28 16.34
N PRO A 354 -1.08 21.37 16.79
CA PRO A 354 -0.52 22.34 17.73
C PRO A 354 -0.32 21.75 19.14
N ARG A 355 -1.00 20.66 19.50
CA ARG A 355 -0.91 20.02 20.82
C ARG A 355 0.43 19.32 21.01
N ILE A 356 0.93 18.67 19.95
CA ILE A 356 2.22 17.99 19.93
C ILE A 356 3.30 18.77 19.18
N LYS A 357 2.93 19.91 18.59
CA LYS A 357 3.79 20.81 17.79
C LYS A 357 4.53 20.08 16.65
N LYS A 358 3.81 19.21 15.92
CA LYS A 358 4.34 18.43 14.81
C LYS A 358 3.38 18.39 13.63
N ASN A 359 3.95 18.24 12.44
CA ASN A 359 3.19 17.82 11.27
C ASN A 359 2.83 16.35 11.40
N VAL A 360 1.60 16.00 11.03
CA VAL A 360 1.07 14.65 11.07
C VAL A 360 0.27 14.34 9.80
N MET A 361 0.43 13.14 9.28
CA MET A 361 -0.36 12.62 8.17
C MET A 361 -1.58 11.89 8.71
N VAL A 362 -2.78 12.37 8.41
CA VAL A 362 -4.03 11.84 8.97
C VAL A 362 -4.93 11.30 7.86
N GLU A 363 -5.36 10.05 7.99
CA GLU A 363 -6.28 9.42 7.04
C GLU A 363 -7.67 10.05 7.05
N SER A 364 -8.29 10.15 5.88
CA SER A 364 -9.57 10.84 5.69
C SER A 364 -10.71 10.30 6.57
N PHE A 365 -10.72 9.02 6.94
CA PHE A 365 -11.75 8.48 7.84
C PHE A 365 -11.61 8.94 9.30
N ARG A 366 -10.44 9.52 9.65
CA ARG A 366 -10.17 10.15 10.94
C ARG A 366 -10.46 11.66 10.93
N LEU A 367 -10.68 12.24 9.75
CA LEU A 367 -10.95 13.66 9.53
C LEU A 367 -12.47 13.89 9.52
N PHE A 368 -13.07 13.93 10.69
CA PHE A 368 -14.51 13.82 10.93
C PHE A 368 -15.39 14.78 10.09
N ASN A 369 -14.95 16.01 9.85
CA ASN A 369 -15.76 17.05 9.21
C ASN A 369 -15.19 17.59 7.89
N LEU A 370 -14.09 17.03 7.39
CA LEU A 370 -13.46 17.48 6.15
C LEU A 370 -13.96 16.69 4.95
N LYS A 371 -14.14 17.37 3.83
CA LYS A 371 -14.44 16.77 2.53
C LYS A 371 -13.16 16.51 1.75
N ASN A 372 -13.24 15.72 0.69
CA ASN A 372 -12.05 15.43 -0.13
C ASN A 372 -11.44 16.70 -0.76
N GLU A 373 -12.25 17.68 -1.12
CA GLU A 373 -11.82 18.96 -1.69
C GLU A 373 -11.06 19.84 -0.69
N ASP A 374 -11.23 19.61 0.61
CA ASP A 374 -10.53 20.35 1.68
C ASP A 374 -9.12 19.79 1.94
N LEU A 375 -8.78 18.61 1.36
CA LEU A 375 -7.49 17.96 1.56
C LEU A 375 -6.47 18.50 0.55
N LYS A 376 -5.40 19.16 1.00
CA LYS A 376 -4.43 19.85 0.12
C LYS A 376 -3.19 19.00 -0.17
N LEU A 377 -2.44 18.64 0.85
CA LEU A 377 -1.20 17.87 0.75
C LEU A 377 -1.48 16.41 1.09
N MET A 378 -1.52 15.57 0.06
CA MET A 378 -1.90 14.18 0.15
C MET A 378 -0.70 13.25 0.27
N ASN A 379 -0.84 12.14 0.99
CA ASN A 379 0.17 11.08 1.00
C ASN A 379 0.30 10.46 -0.40
N LYS A 380 1.50 10.47 -0.97
CA LYS A 380 1.82 9.80 -2.23
C LYS A 380 1.78 8.26 -2.11
N ASN A 381 1.84 7.73 -0.87
CA ASN A 381 2.03 6.31 -0.57
C ASN A 381 3.37 5.76 -1.09
N PHE A 382 4.38 6.60 -1.10
CA PHE A 382 5.78 6.29 -1.34
C PHE A 382 6.56 6.74 -0.12
N ASN A 383 6.99 5.78 0.70
CA ASN A 383 7.56 6.05 1.99
C ASN A 383 8.97 5.47 2.09
N HIS A 384 9.88 6.26 2.63
CA HIS A 384 11.22 5.85 3.01
C HIS A 384 11.30 5.60 4.51
N TYR A 385 12.07 4.61 4.90
CA TYR A 385 12.36 4.29 6.29
C TYR A 385 13.88 4.24 6.50
N PRO A 386 14.58 5.40 6.53
CA PRO A 386 16.04 5.47 6.60
C PRO A 386 16.60 4.84 7.87
N ASN A 387 15.81 4.72 8.94
CA ASN A 387 16.11 3.99 10.15
C ASN A 387 15.19 2.76 10.30
N THR A 388 15.17 1.90 9.28
CA THR A 388 14.25 0.78 9.12
C THR A 388 14.08 -0.06 10.39
N LEU A 389 15.19 -0.50 10.98
CA LEU A 389 15.15 -1.36 12.17
C LEU A 389 14.51 -0.65 13.37
N ASN A 390 14.81 0.65 13.56
CA ASN A 390 14.24 1.44 14.67
C ASN A 390 12.74 1.63 14.49
N SER A 391 12.29 1.96 13.28
CA SER A 391 10.87 2.11 12.96
C SER A 391 10.08 0.83 13.23
N ILE A 392 10.62 -0.31 12.83
CA ILE A 392 10.02 -1.62 13.08
C ILE A 392 10.00 -1.98 14.56
N LYS A 393 11.08 -1.69 15.31
CA LYS A 393 11.12 -1.92 16.77
C LYS A 393 10.08 -1.07 17.52
N LYS A 394 9.99 0.21 17.21
CA LYS A 394 8.97 1.10 17.81
C LYS A 394 7.55 0.64 17.52
N LEU A 395 7.30 0.22 16.27
CA LEU A 395 6.01 -0.35 15.89
C LEU A 395 5.67 -1.59 16.73
N PHE A 396 6.65 -2.46 17.00
CA PHE A 396 6.47 -3.63 17.88
C PHE A 396 6.18 -3.25 19.33
N GLU A 397 6.84 -2.21 19.82
CA GLU A 397 6.68 -1.74 21.19
C GLU A 397 5.33 -1.07 21.43
N GLU A 398 4.82 -0.30 20.48
CA GLU A 398 3.66 0.56 20.65
C GLU A 398 2.40 0.06 19.93
N GLY A 399 2.56 -0.57 18.75
CA GLY A 399 1.48 -0.94 17.84
C GLY A 399 0.87 0.27 17.12
N LEU A 400 0.13 0.04 16.03
CA LEU A 400 -0.59 1.12 15.34
C LEU A 400 -1.87 1.50 16.09
N PRO A 401 -2.27 2.79 16.02
CA PRO A 401 -3.59 3.21 16.50
C PRO A 401 -4.71 2.41 15.84
N LEU A 402 -5.60 1.82 16.64
CA LEU A 402 -6.74 1.08 16.10
C LEU A 402 -7.84 2.01 15.61
N GLY A 403 -8.10 1.94 14.29
CA GLY A 403 -9.37 2.29 13.72
C GLY A 403 -10.20 1.04 13.46
N PHE A 404 -11.51 1.19 13.36
CA PHE A 404 -12.39 0.12 12.93
C PHE A 404 -13.62 0.66 12.20
N GLU A 405 -14.25 -0.19 11.43
CA GLU A 405 -15.43 0.14 10.64
C GLU A 405 -16.47 -0.99 10.73
N VAL A 406 -17.73 -0.65 10.46
CA VAL A 406 -18.80 -1.65 10.34
C VAL A 406 -19.10 -1.83 8.85
N LYS A 407 -18.91 -3.06 8.37
CA LYS A 407 -19.12 -3.43 6.96
C LYS A 407 -19.94 -4.68 6.83
N GLU A 408 -20.73 -4.74 5.78
CA GLU A 408 -21.40 -5.96 5.33
C GLU A 408 -20.38 -6.94 4.75
N ALA A 409 -20.48 -8.19 5.15
CA ALA A 409 -19.67 -9.30 4.67
C ALA A 409 -20.37 -10.06 3.53
N ALA A 410 -19.71 -11.07 2.98
CA ALA A 410 -20.26 -11.88 1.88
C ALA A 410 -21.48 -12.72 2.31
N ASP A 411 -21.66 -12.97 3.61
CA ASP A 411 -22.84 -13.62 4.17
C ASP A 411 -24.07 -12.68 4.36
N GLY A 412 -23.95 -11.40 3.90
CA GLY A 412 -25.01 -10.40 4.00
C GLY A 412 -25.21 -9.80 5.39
N LYS A 413 -24.31 -10.06 6.35
CA LYS A 413 -24.38 -9.52 7.70
C LYS A 413 -23.31 -8.46 7.93
N GLU A 414 -23.60 -7.56 8.86
CA GLU A 414 -22.65 -6.52 9.26
C GLU A 414 -21.77 -7.00 10.42
N TYR A 415 -20.48 -6.62 10.34
CA TYR A 415 -19.46 -6.92 11.34
C TYR A 415 -18.56 -5.72 11.55
N ILE A 416 -17.89 -5.68 12.70
CA ILE A 416 -16.78 -4.77 12.94
C ILE A 416 -15.51 -5.38 12.33
N TYR A 417 -14.78 -4.57 11.56
CA TYR A 417 -13.45 -4.90 11.04
C TYR A 417 -12.46 -3.83 11.44
N LEU A 418 -11.28 -4.26 11.83
CA LEU A 418 -10.19 -3.32 12.08
C LEU A 418 -9.73 -2.67 10.77
N CYS A 419 -9.37 -1.39 10.86
CA CYS A 419 -8.81 -0.64 9.73
C CYS A 419 -7.52 0.11 10.13
N PRO A 420 -6.48 -0.58 10.61
CA PRO A 420 -5.20 0.04 10.81
C PRO A 420 -4.64 0.54 9.47
N VAL A 421 -3.91 1.64 9.48
CA VAL A 421 -3.32 2.20 8.26
C VAL A 421 -1.81 2.36 8.42
N GLN A 422 -1.07 2.06 7.36
CA GLN A 422 0.39 2.16 7.35
C GLN A 422 0.87 3.58 7.67
N GLY A 423 0.16 4.59 7.16
CA GLY A 423 0.48 5.99 7.41
C GLY A 423 0.53 6.37 8.89
N ASP A 424 -0.24 5.67 9.75
CA ASP A 424 -0.28 5.94 11.18
C ASP A 424 1.07 5.66 11.91
N ILE A 425 2.05 5.03 11.24
CA ILE A 425 3.43 4.94 11.76
C ILE A 425 3.98 6.33 12.06
N ASN A 426 3.58 7.36 11.31
CA ASN A 426 4.01 8.75 11.54
C ASN A 426 3.66 9.30 12.92
N PHE A 427 2.71 8.68 13.63
CA PHE A 427 2.40 9.04 15.01
C PHE A 427 3.36 8.42 16.04
N LEU A 428 4.08 7.37 15.66
CA LEU A 428 4.95 6.60 16.55
C LEU A 428 6.44 6.96 16.41
N VAL A 429 6.85 7.36 15.21
CA VAL A 429 8.24 7.60 14.87
C VAL A 429 8.48 9.07 14.49
N ASN A 430 9.74 9.48 14.49
CA ASN A 430 10.09 10.81 14.01
C ASN A 430 10.00 10.84 12.47
N THR A 431 9.01 11.58 11.97
CA THR A 431 8.67 11.59 10.54
C THR A 431 8.96 12.95 9.92
N ALA A 432 9.71 12.97 8.83
CA ALA A 432 9.84 14.10 7.93
C ALA A 432 8.83 13.99 6.78
N PHE A 433 8.28 15.14 6.38
CA PHE A 433 7.42 15.23 5.21
C PHE A 433 8.15 16.00 4.13
N VAL A 434 8.18 15.44 2.92
CA VAL A 434 8.92 16.00 1.79
C VAL A 434 7.99 16.19 0.59
N THR A 435 8.32 17.13 -0.28
CA THR A 435 7.56 17.39 -1.51
C THR A 435 8.49 17.85 -2.63
N ARG A 436 7.96 17.98 -3.84
CA ARG A 436 8.67 18.52 -4.99
C ARG A 436 8.44 20.02 -5.09
N LYS A 437 9.38 20.73 -5.73
CA LYS A 437 9.26 22.16 -6.02
C LYS A 437 7.96 22.48 -6.75
N GLU A 438 7.59 21.65 -7.72
CA GLU A 438 6.28 21.68 -8.35
C GLU A 438 5.38 20.60 -7.73
N LEU A 439 4.29 21.03 -7.11
CA LEU A 439 3.32 20.14 -6.50
C LEU A 439 2.53 19.40 -7.59
N LYS A 440 2.84 18.14 -7.81
CA LYS A 440 2.14 17.29 -8.77
C LYS A 440 0.92 16.62 -8.13
N PRO A 441 -0.20 16.41 -8.86
CA PRO A 441 -1.32 15.65 -8.34
C PRO A 441 -0.98 14.15 -8.26
N ILE A 442 -1.74 13.43 -7.42
CA ILE A 442 -1.65 11.97 -7.34
C ILE A 442 -1.92 11.33 -8.71
N TYR A 443 -1.07 10.35 -9.08
CA TYR A 443 -1.16 9.59 -10.33
C TYR A 443 -1.25 8.09 -10.03
N ASN A 444 -2.41 7.65 -9.56
CA ASN A 444 -2.65 6.27 -9.13
C ASN A 444 -3.78 5.61 -9.93
N TRP A 445 -3.65 4.31 -10.19
CA TRP A 445 -4.75 3.52 -10.76
C TRP A 445 -5.69 3.03 -9.65
N LYS A 446 -6.65 3.88 -9.31
CA LYS A 446 -7.68 3.57 -8.28
C LYS A 446 -9.08 3.41 -8.84
N THR A 447 -9.33 3.91 -10.06
CA THR A 447 -10.65 3.97 -10.66
C THR A 447 -10.62 3.46 -12.11
N GLY A 448 -11.79 3.07 -12.63
CA GLY A 448 -11.94 2.65 -14.03
C GLY A 448 -11.51 3.74 -15.01
N ALA A 449 -11.80 5.00 -14.68
CA ALA A 449 -11.41 6.15 -15.51
C ALA A 449 -9.89 6.31 -15.69
N GLN A 450 -9.08 5.67 -14.84
CA GLN A 450 -7.62 5.68 -14.94
C GLN A 450 -7.07 4.48 -15.75
N THR A 451 -7.95 3.59 -16.23
CA THR A 451 -7.52 2.38 -16.96
C THR A 451 -6.83 2.74 -18.28
N THR A 452 -7.33 3.74 -19.03
CA THR A 452 -6.69 4.22 -20.26
C THR A 452 -5.29 4.78 -19.99
N GLN A 453 -5.14 5.55 -18.92
CA GLN A 453 -3.84 6.07 -18.48
C GLN A 453 -2.88 4.95 -18.07
N THR A 454 -3.40 3.86 -17.48
CA THR A 454 -2.60 2.69 -17.12
C THR A 454 -2.08 1.97 -18.37
N VAL A 455 -2.95 1.76 -19.37
CA VAL A 455 -2.56 1.19 -20.68
C VAL A 455 -1.46 2.05 -21.33
N LYS A 456 -1.64 3.38 -21.34
CA LYS A 456 -0.64 4.30 -21.88
C LYS A 456 0.69 4.20 -21.12
N ALA A 457 0.68 4.20 -19.79
CA ALA A 457 1.90 4.07 -18.98
C ALA A 457 2.64 2.75 -19.25
N MET A 458 1.90 1.63 -19.41
CA MET A 458 2.50 0.36 -19.81
C MET A 458 3.07 0.39 -21.23
N HIS A 459 2.39 1.07 -22.16
CA HIS A 459 2.89 1.25 -23.51
C HIS A 459 4.19 2.08 -23.54
N ASP A 460 4.27 3.13 -22.72
CA ASP A 460 5.48 3.94 -22.59
C ASP A 460 6.64 3.14 -21.96
N GLN A 461 6.35 2.25 -21.02
CA GLN A 461 7.31 1.27 -20.50
C GLN A 461 7.80 0.34 -21.62
N ASP A 462 6.87 -0.21 -22.41
CA ASP A 462 7.17 -1.12 -23.51
C ASP A 462 7.99 -0.48 -24.65
N LYS A 463 7.99 0.86 -24.76
CA LYS A 463 8.88 1.59 -25.70
C LYS A 463 10.35 1.59 -25.27
N GLN A 464 10.66 1.34 -23.99
CA GLN A 464 12.04 1.31 -23.50
C GLN A 464 12.77 0.06 -24.05
N GLU A 465 13.80 0.25 -24.91
CA GLU A 465 14.48 -0.86 -25.56
C GLU A 465 15.10 -1.84 -24.57
N GLY A 466 15.78 -1.34 -23.54
CA GLY A 466 16.36 -2.22 -22.52
C GLY A 466 15.35 -2.96 -21.66
N PHE A 467 14.12 -2.45 -21.51
CA PHE A 467 13.02 -3.20 -20.88
C PHE A 467 12.61 -4.39 -21.78
N LYS A 468 12.46 -4.18 -23.10
CA LYS A 468 12.17 -5.26 -24.05
C LYS A 468 13.28 -6.32 -24.10
N GLU A 469 14.53 -5.90 -24.06
CA GLU A 469 15.66 -6.82 -24.02
C GLU A 469 15.62 -7.69 -22.74
N LEU A 470 15.26 -7.07 -21.62
CA LEU A 470 15.18 -7.76 -20.34
C LEU A 470 14.02 -8.76 -20.31
N THR A 471 12.84 -8.42 -20.86
CA THR A 471 11.73 -9.37 -21.00
C THR A 471 12.12 -10.59 -21.82
N LYS A 472 12.77 -10.37 -22.97
CA LYS A 472 13.31 -11.49 -23.80
C LYS A 472 14.33 -12.33 -23.05
N LYS A 473 15.23 -11.71 -22.26
CA LYS A 473 16.24 -12.42 -21.46
C LYS A 473 15.62 -13.39 -20.46
N PHE A 474 14.48 -13.05 -19.87
CA PHE A 474 13.77 -13.91 -18.93
C PHE A 474 12.73 -14.81 -19.60
N GLY A 475 12.55 -14.74 -20.91
CA GLY A 475 11.58 -15.56 -21.66
C GLY A 475 10.11 -15.14 -21.39
N LEU A 476 9.89 -13.87 -21.07
CA LEU A 476 8.61 -13.25 -20.74
C LEU A 476 7.95 -12.60 -21.97
#